data_35c1e81607721d6f252f149d33362640
#
_entry.id   35c1e81607721d6f252f149d33362640
#
_cell.length_a   1.000
_cell.length_b   1.000
_cell.length_c   1.000
_cell.angle_alpha   90.00
_cell.angle_beta   90.00
_cell.angle_gamma   90.00
#
_symmetry.space_group_name_H-M   'P 1'
#
loop_
_entity.id
_entity.type
_entity.pdbx_description
1 polymer ?
#
loop_
_entity_poly.entity_id
_entity_poly.type
_entity_poly.pdbx_seq_one_letter_code
_entity_poly.pdbx_strand_id
1 'polypeptide(L)'
;GAYWSTSSTIVTSNSTTSPEGLVNATKLVPNNGAAGSEIRTNANASVTSGQKYVFSTFAKAAGFDKIQLDFSNSAMGVTFVIADLTNGTIISAGADNTDEGIEDYGNGWYRIYLVGTCINSGTTGRIFRLTDNPTGNGTSGIYVYGSQWEASASYATSYIPTYGSSQTRAGEACYLQDTNAHSSNAG
;
A
#
# COMPACT_ATOMS: atom_id res chain seq x y z
N GLY A 1 -5.00 -2.34 -21.32
CA GLY A 1 -6.14 -2.28 -20.40
C GLY A 1 -5.75 -1.66 -19.09
N ALA A 2 -6.70 -1.09 -18.36
CA ALA A 2 -6.42 -0.49 -17.05
C ALA A 2 -5.87 -1.55 -16.08
N TYR A 3 -4.85 -1.22 -15.33
CA TYR A 3 -4.25 -2.12 -14.32
C TYR A 3 -5.21 -2.38 -13.15
N TRP A 4 -6.08 -1.44 -12.86
CA TRP A 4 -7.07 -1.48 -11.79
C TRP A 4 -8.50 -1.57 -12.33
N SER A 5 -9.33 -2.37 -11.68
CA SER A 5 -10.79 -2.39 -11.84
C SER A 5 -11.46 -1.85 -10.59
N THR A 6 -12.67 -1.33 -10.76
CA THR A 6 -13.44 -0.72 -9.68
C THR A 6 -14.77 -1.41 -9.52
N SER A 7 -15.25 -1.52 -8.29
CA SER A 7 -16.62 -1.90 -7.97
C SER A 7 -17.23 -0.82 -7.09
N SER A 8 -18.35 -0.24 -7.53
CA SER A 8 -19.07 0.80 -6.78
C SER A 8 -18.23 2.00 -6.37
N THR A 9 -17.19 2.32 -7.15
CA THR A 9 -16.19 3.36 -6.83
C THR A 9 -15.99 4.31 -7.99
N ILE A 10 -16.10 5.60 -7.73
CA ILE A 10 -15.68 6.69 -8.62
C ILE A 10 -14.20 6.94 -8.38
N VAL A 11 -13.41 7.00 -9.46
CA VAL A 11 -11.97 7.25 -9.42
C VAL A 11 -11.67 8.58 -10.11
N THR A 12 -11.05 9.51 -9.38
CA THR A 12 -10.62 10.79 -9.94
C THR A 12 -9.12 10.94 -9.74
N SER A 13 -8.37 10.88 -10.85
CA SER A 13 -6.91 11.06 -10.87
C SER A 13 -6.53 12.51 -10.61
N ASN A 14 -5.28 12.73 -10.17
CA ASN A 14 -4.70 14.07 -9.98
C ASN A 14 -5.55 14.99 -9.08
N SER A 15 -6.12 14.43 -8.04
CA SER A 15 -7.11 15.12 -7.17
C SER A 15 -6.48 15.90 -6.03
N THR A 16 -5.24 15.59 -5.65
CA THR A 16 -4.52 16.29 -4.57
C THR A 16 -3.02 16.05 -4.68
N THR A 17 -2.26 16.84 -3.92
CA THR A 17 -0.81 16.69 -3.80
C THR A 17 -0.46 15.42 -3.05
N SER A 18 0.35 14.56 -3.65
CA SER A 18 0.87 13.32 -3.07
C SER A 18 2.05 13.59 -2.11
N PRO A 19 2.55 12.59 -1.40
CA PRO A 19 3.77 12.70 -0.59
C PRO A 19 5.02 13.12 -1.36
N GLU A 20 5.04 12.97 -2.69
CA GLU A 20 6.13 13.47 -3.55
C GLU A 20 6.08 14.98 -3.82
N GLY A 21 5.01 15.67 -3.40
CA GLY A 21 4.83 17.10 -3.68
C GLY A 21 4.20 17.41 -5.04
N LEU A 22 3.76 16.41 -5.79
CA LEU A 22 3.11 16.56 -7.10
C LEU A 22 1.60 16.35 -7.00
N VAL A 23 0.80 17.02 -7.85
CA VAL A 23 -0.64 16.81 -7.93
C VAL A 23 -0.90 15.56 -8.78
N ASN A 24 -0.73 14.37 -8.20
CA ASN A 24 -0.83 13.09 -8.88
C ASN A 24 -1.49 11.98 -8.01
N ALA A 25 -2.00 12.33 -6.83
CA ALA A 25 -2.77 11.40 -6.02
C ALA A 25 -4.21 11.23 -6.55
N THR A 26 -4.76 10.05 -6.39
CA THR A 26 -6.09 9.67 -6.88
C THR A 26 -7.10 9.69 -5.74
N LYS A 27 -8.28 10.25 -5.96
CA LYS A 27 -9.42 10.16 -5.04
C LYS A 27 -10.30 8.97 -5.39
N LEU A 28 -10.62 8.17 -4.39
CA LEU A 28 -11.55 7.04 -4.44
C LEU A 28 -12.81 7.42 -3.68
N VAL A 29 -13.95 7.43 -4.35
CA VAL A 29 -15.23 7.83 -3.76
C VAL A 29 -16.24 6.71 -4.00
N PRO A 30 -16.88 6.13 -2.97
CA PRO A 30 -17.99 5.21 -3.15
C PRO A 30 -19.14 5.87 -3.90
N ASN A 31 -19.76 5.14 -4.83
CA ASN A 31 -20.96 5.59 -5.50
C ASN A 31 -22.04 5.92 -4.48
N ASN A 32 -22.88 6.91 -4.81
CA ASN A 32 -24.01 7.27 -3.96
C ASN A 32 -24.94 6.06 -3.76
N GLY A 33 -25.28 5.74 -2.51
CA GLY A 33 -26.10 4.59 -2.16
C GLY A 33 -25.36 3.24 -2.18
N ALA A 34 -24.08 3.18 -2.57
CA ALA A 34 -23.34 1.93 -2.60
C ALA A 34 -22.88 1.50 -1.19
N ALA A 35 -23.12 0.24 -0.88
CA ALA A 35 -22.46 -0.47 0.22
C ALA A 35 -21.31 -1.30 -0.36
N GLY A 36 -20.11 -1.20 0.25
CA GLY A 36 -18.95 -1.96 -0.19
C GLY A 36 -18.33 -1.42 -1.49
N SER A 37 -17.36 -0.57 -1.33
CA SER A 37 -16.60 0.04 -2.41
C SER A 37 -15.22 -0.56 -2.45
N GLU A 38 -14.77 -1.00 -3.63
CA GLU A 38 -13.43 -1.57 -3.77
C GLU A 38 -12.75 -1.20 -5.08
N ILE A 39 -11.42 -1.21 -5.05
CA ILE A 39 -10.56 -1.21 -6.22
C ILE A 39 -9.64 -2.40 -6.11
N ARG A 40 -9.55 -3.18 -7.18
CA ARG A 40 -8.67 -4.35 -7.26
C ARG A 40 -7.80 -4.33 -8.52
N THR A 41 -6.69 -5.05 -8.49
CA THR A 41 -5.91 -5.27 -9.70
C THR A 41 -6.67 -6.15 -10.69
N ASN A 42 -6.65 -5.78 -11.98
CA ASN A 42 -7.27 -6.57 -13.06
C ASN A 42 -6.54 -7.90 -13.30
N ALA A 43 -5.22 -7.90 -13.13
CA ALA A 43 -4.40 -9.09 -13.27
C ALA A 43 -3.90 -9.53 -11.90
N ASN A 44 -4.12 -10.79 -11.57
CA ASN A 44 -3.54 -11.40 -10.39
C ASN A 44 -2.04 -11.66 -10.60
N ALA A 45 -1.25 -11.49 -9.55
CA ALA A 45 0.16 -11.86 -9.56
C ALA A 45 0.33 -13.33 -9.15
N SER A 46 1.28 -14.03 -9.77
CA SER A 46 1.67 -15.38 -9.34
C SER A 46 2.36 -15.30 -7.98
N VAL A 47 2.02 -16.24 -7.11
CA VAL A 47 2.60 -16.39 -5.77
C VAL A 47 3.02 -17.84 -5.54
N THR A 48 4.10 -18.02 -4.77
CA THR A 48 4.71 -19.32 -4.50
C THR A 48 4.62 -19.63 -3.00
N SER A 49 4.17 -20.83 -2.67
CA SER A 49 4.05 -21.30 -1.28
C SER A 49 5.35 -21.09 -0.50
N GLY A 50 5.25 -20.60 0.71
CA GLY A 50 6.37 -20.28 1.60
C GLY A 50 7.06 -18.93 1.35
N GLN A 51 6.80 -18.26 0.21
CA GLN A 51 7.36 -16.94 -0.07
C GLN A 51 6.52 -15.84 0.58
N LYS A 52 7.20 -14.78 1.03
CA LYS A 52 6.56 -13.58 1.56
C LYS A 52 6.33 -12.55 0.48
N TYR A 53 5.24 -11.81 0.63
CA TYR A 53 4.84 -10.74 -0.28
C TYR A 53 4.39 -9.53 0.52
N VAL A 54 4.71 -8.34 0.00
CA VAL A 54 4.33 -7.07 0.61
C VAL A 54 3.42 -6.30 -0.33
N PHE A 55 2.39 -5.70 0.23
CA PHE A 55 1.56 -4.71 -0.44
C PHE A 55 1.51 -3.44 0.41
N SER A 56 1.88 -2.31 -0.17
CA SER A 56 1.82 -1.02 0.50
C SER A 56 1.20 0.06 -0.37
N THR A 57 0.67 1.10 0.27
CA THR A 57 0.16 2.29 -0.39
C THR A 57 0.19 3.49 0.55
N PHE A 58 0.24 4.69 -0.01
CA PHE A 58 -0.05 5.91 0.73
C PHE A 58 -1.54 6.19 0.66
N ALA A 59 -2.12 6.59 1.80
CA ALA A 59 -3.51 6.99 1.90
C ALA A 59 -3.67 8.24 2.77
N LYS A 60 -4.73 9.02 2.47
CA LYS A 60 -5.12 10.22 3.22
C LYS A 60 -6.63 10.34 3.25
N ALA A 61 -7.19 10.73 4.39
CA ALA A 61 -8.62 10.96 4.56
C ALA A 61 -9.13 12.07 3.62
N ALA A 62 -10.32 11.86 3.05
CA ALA A 62 -10.99 12.80 2.16
C ALA A 62 -12.52 12.78 2.37
N GLY A 63 -12.94 12.78 3.65
CA GLY A 63 -14.32 12.64 4.10
C GLY A 63 -14.64 11.27 4.68
N PHE A 64 -13.96 10.21 4.22
CA PHE A 64 -13.83 8.93 4.91
C PHE A 64 -12.39 8.78 5.40
N ASP A 65 -12.20 8.00 6.44
CA ASP A 65 -10.94 7.90 7.18
C ASP A 65 -10.46 6.46 7.39
N LYS A 66 -11.17 5.45 6.90
CA LYS A 66 -10.79 4.05 7.06
C LYS A 66 -10.58 3.36 5.73
N ILE A 67 -9.43 2.73 5.58
CA ILE A 67 -9.05 1.97 4.39
C ILE A 67 -8.59 0.57 4.77
N GLN A 68 -8.99 -0.42 3.99
CA GLN A 68 -8.47 -1.78 4.06
C GLN A 68 -7.58 -2.07 2.86
N LEU A 69 -6.41 -2.63 3.11
CA LEU A 69 -5.58 -3.31 2.12
C LEU A 69 -5.77 -4.81 2.29
N ASP A 70 -5.75 -5.55 1.18
CA ASP A 70 -6.13 -6.97 1.19
C ASP A 70 -5.43 -7.73 0.06
N PHE A 71 -5.03 -8.97 0.32
CA PHE A 71 -4.68 -9.94 -0.72
C PHE A 71 -5.90 -10.80 -1.05
N SER A 72 -6.33 -10.75 -2.31
CA SER A 72 -7.56 -11.43 -2.73
C SER A 72 -7.31 -12.87 -3.10
N ASN A 73 -7.35 -13.78 -2.23
CA ASN A 73 -7.75 -15.17 -2.37
C ASN A 73 -7.07 -16.11 -1.37
N SER A 74 -7.48 -17.39 -1.41
CA SER A 74 -7.03 -18.43 -0.49
C SER A 74 -5.53 -18.76 -0.56
N ALA A 75 -4.81 -18.32 -1.60
CA ALA A 75 -3.36 -18.54 -1.70
C ALA A 75 -2.58 -17.80 -0.62
N MET A 76 -3.11 -16.67 -0.15
CA MET A 76 -2.50 -15.82 0.89
C MET A 76 -3.17 -15.98 2.26
N GLY A 77 -4.22 -16.80 2.39
CA GLY A 77 -4.98 -16.91 3.63
C GLY A 77 -5.80 -15.67 3.96
N VAL A 78 -6.04 -15.44 5.25
CA VAL A 78 -6.76 -14.28 5.77
C VAL A 78 -5.75 -13.15 6.00
N THR A 79 -5.36 -12.47 4.91
CA THR A 79 -4.37 -11.39 4.94
C THR A 79 -5.01 -10.07 4.54
N PHE A 80 -5.18 -9.19 5.50
CA PHE A 80 -5.67 -7.82 5.33
C PHE A 80 -5.17 -6.90 6.45
N VAL A 81 -5.26 -5.61 6.23
CA VAL A 81 -5.06 -4.58 7.26
C VAL A 81 -6.09 -3.48 7.10
N ILE A 82 -6.71 -3.06 8.20
CA ILE A 82 -7.61 -1.90 8.25
C ILE A 82 -6.94 -0.80 9.04
N ALA A 83 -6.78 0.35 8.41
CA ALA A 83 -6.14 1.53 8.98
C ALA A 83 -7.15 2.67 9.20
N ASP A 84 -7.00 3.38 10.33
CA ASP A 84 -7.66 4.64 10.65
C ASP A 84 -6.71 5.80 10.31
N LEU A 85 -7.08 6.57 9.31
CA LEU A 85 -6.29 7.69 8.78
C LEU A 85 -6.48 9.00 9.58
N THR A 86 -7.41 9.02 10.54
CA THR A 86 -7.56 10.15 11.47
C THR A 86 -6.56 10.03 12.61
N ASN A 87 -6.41 8.83 13.14
CA ASN A 87 -5.58 8.55 14.31
C ASN A 87 -4.21 7.98 13.97
N GLY A 88 -3.96 7.57 12.72
CA GLY A 88 -2.71 6.95 12.30
C GLY A 88 -2.49 5.58 12.97
N THR A 89 -3.53 4.76 13.08
CA THR A 89 -3.48 3.48 13.79
C THR A 89 -4.04 2.33 12.95
N ILE A 90 -3.56 1.11 13.21
CA ILE A 90 -4.18 -0.10 12.68
C ILE A 90 -5.34 -0.48 13.60
N ILE A 91 -6.54 -0.68 13.02
CA ILE A 91 -7.76 -1.06 13.74
C ILE A 91 -7.90 -2.57 13.79
N SER A 92 -7.56 -3.25 12.70
CA SER A 92 -7.71 -4.71 12.56
C SER A 92 -6.73 -5.24 11.53
N ALA A 93 -6.31 -6.49 11.73
CA ALA A 93 -5.38 -7.18 10.85
C ALA A 93 -5.81 -8.64 10.65
N GLY A 94 -5.45 -9.23 9.53
CA GLY A 94 -5.73 -10.63 9.20
C GLY A 94 -4.90 -11.58 10.04
N ALA A 95 -5.47 -12.75 10.35
CA ALA A 95 -4.81 -13.76 11.20
C ALA A 95 -3.56 -14.37 10.54
N ASP A 96 -3.46 -14.31 9.21
CA ASP A 96 -2.34 -14.86 8.45
C ASP A 96 -1.34 -13.76 8.00
N ASN A 97 -1.47 -12.52 8.50
CA ASN A 97 -0.44 -11.52 8.34
C ASN A 97 0.84 -11.98 9.06
N THR A 98 1.99 -11.70 8.47
CA THR A 98 3.30 -11.90 9.11
C THR A 98 3.90 -10.60 9.60
N ASP A 99 3.42 -9.48 9.09
CA ASP A 99 3.71 -8.12 9.54
C ASP A 99 2.70 -7.15 8.92
N GLU A 100 2.44 -6.04 9.57
CA GLU A 100 1.65 -4.92 9.06
C GLU A 100 2.00 -3.64 9.80
N GLY A 101 1.72 -2.50 9.20
CA GLY A 101 1.96 -1.23 9.87
C GLY A 101 1.39 -0.03 9.13
N ILE A 102 1.50 1.09 9.84
CA ILE A 102 1.14 2.42 9.37
C ILE A 102 2.22 3.41 9.79
N GLU A 103 2.70 4.21 8.85
CA GLU A 103 3.77 5.19 9.02
C GLU A 103 3.25 6.58 8.67
N ASP A 104 3.48 7.56 9.54
CA ASP A 104 3.10 8.96 9.29
C ASP A 104 4.10 9.62 8.32
N TYR A 105 3.58 10.13 7.21
CA TYR A 105 4.36 10.87 6.19
C TYR A 105 4.07 12.38 6.20
N GLY A 106 3.35 12.85 7.24
CA GLY A 106 2.98 14.26 7.39
C GLY A 106 1.83 14.69 6.47
N ASN A 107 1.29 15.88 6.75
CA ASN A 107 0.17 16.47 6.00
C ASN A 107 -1.07 15.57 5.87
N GLY A 108 -1.27 14.65 6.83
CA GLY A 108 -2.37 13.69 6.87
C GLY A 108 -2.19 12.50 5.92
N TRP A 109 -1.02 12.32 5.32
CA TRP A 109 -0.63 11.15 4.57
C TRP A 109 -0.05 10.08 5.48
N TYR A 110 -0.51 8.85 5.30
CA TYR A 110 0.03 7.66 5.94
C TYR A 110 0.43 6.64 4.88
N ARG A 111 1.54 5.96 5.09
CA ARG A 111 1.88 4.75 4.35
C ARG A 111 1.40 3.55 5.14
N ILE A 112 0.54 2.75 4.54
CA ILE A 112 0.02 1.51 5.12
C ILE A 112 0.66 0.35 4.37
N TYR A 113 1.03 -0.71 5.09
CA TYR A 113 1.55 -1.92 4.48
C TYR A 113 1.00 -3.17 5.17
N LEU A 114 0.99 -4.27 4.42
CA LEU A 114 0.74 -5.60 4.93
C LEU A 114 1.74 -6.58 4.31
N VAL A 115 2.19 -7.54 5.10
CA VAL A 115 3.07 -8.65 4.70
C VAL A 115 2.33 -9.95 4.95
N GLY A 116 2.27 -10.82 3.94
CA GLY A 116 1.69 -12.15 4.05
C GLY A 116 2.65 -13.22 3.53
N THR A 117 2.62 -14.40 4.16
CA THR A 117 3.28 -15.58 3.62
C THR A 117 2.29 -16.38 2.77
N CYS A 118 2.67 -16.67 1.53
CA CYS A 118 1.85 -17.51 0.65
C CYS A 118 1.76 -18.92 1.20
N ILE A 119 0.53 -19.39 1.46
CA ILE A 119 0.26 -20.73 2.00
C ILE A 119 0.15 -21.80 0.88
N ASN A 120 -0.39 -21.40 -0.27
CA ASN A 120 -0.52 -22.28 -1.44
C ASN A 120 -0.08 -21.55 -2.70
N SER A 121 0.77 -22.17 -3.53
CA SER A 121 1.14 -21.61 -4.83
C SER A 121 -0.11 -21.35 -5.68
N GLY A 122 -0.16 -20.20 -6.34
CA GLY A 122 -1.31 -19.80 -7.13
C GLY A 122 -1.21 -18.38 -7.62
N THR A 123 -2.29 -17.62 -7.52
CA THR A 123 -2.33 -16.21 -7.87
C THR A 123 -3.04 -15.41 -6.80
N THR A 124 -2.70 -14.12 -6.65
CA THR A 124 -3.40 -13.18 -5.76
C THR A 124 -3.58 -11.82 -6.40
N GLY A 125 -4.70 -11.18 -6.13
CA GLY A 125 -4.92 -9.76 -6.41
C GLY A 125 -4.60 -8.90 -5.20
N ARG A 126 -4.44 -7.60 -5.42
CA ARG A 126 -4.33 -6.56 -4.39
C ARG A 126 -5.59 -5.74 -4.43
N ILE A 127 -6.17 -5.48 -3.27
CA ILE A 127 -7.46 -4.81 -3.15
C ILE A 127 -7.34 -3.67 -2.15
N PHE A 128 -7.94 -2.53 -2.49
CA PHE A 128 -8.32 -1.49 -1.54
C PHE A 128 -9.81 -1.58 -1.29
N ARG A 129 -10.22 -1.49 -0.05
CA ARG A 129 -11.61 -1.32 0.33
C ARG A 129 -11.77 -0.10 1.20
N LEU A 130 -12.83 0.66 0.95
CA LEU A 130 -13.26 1.71 1.86
C LEU A 130 -14.17 1.02 2.88
N THR A 131 -13.66 0.82 4.09
CA THR A 131 -14.34 0.08 5.16
C THR A 131 -15.00 1.02 6.16
N ASP A 132 -15.90 0.46 6.98
CA ASP A 132 -16.78 1.20 7.90
C ASP A 132 -17.59 2.29 7.19
N ASN A 133 -17.77 2.10 5.92
CA ASN A 133 -18.44 3.04 5.09
C ASN A 133 -19.95 2.90 5.29
N PRO A 134 -20.60 3.87 5.96
CA PRO A 134 -22.02 4.04 5.76
C PRO A 134 -22.20 4.27 4.26
N THR A 135 -23.32 3.91 3.72
CA THR A 135 -23.73 4.17 2.35
C THR A 135 -23.01 5.35 1.70
N GLY A 136 -22.33 5.12 0.57
CA GLY A 136 -21.59 6.16 -0.14
C GLY A 136 -22.45 7.37 -0.44
N ASN A 137 -21.91 8.56 -0.29
CA ASN A 137 -22.62 9.83 -0.55
C ASN A 137 -22.20 10.49 -1.89
N GLY A 138 -21.35 9.80 -2.67
CA GLY A 138 -20.86 10.28 -3.96
C GLY A 138 -19.84 11.43 -3.89
N THR A 139 -19.40 11.83 -2.69
CA THR A 139 -18.45 12.95 -2.50
C THR A 139 -17.31 12.64 -1.53
N SER A 140 -17.61 12.02 -0.39
CA SER A 140 -16.60 11.60 0.59
C SER A 140 -15.85 10.37 0.09
N GLY A 141 -14.57 10.30 0.37
CA GLY A 141 -13.70 9.22 -0.09
C GLY A 141 -12.36 9.22 0.62
N ILE A 142 -11.37 8.62 -0.02
CA ILE A 142 -9.98 8.53 0.45
C ILE A 142 -9.07 8.87 -0.73
N TYR A 143 -8.00 9.62 -0.48
CA TYR A 143 -6.92 9.77 -1.43
C TYR A 143 -5.96 8.59 -1.30
N VAL A 144 -5.50 8.06 -2.44
CA VAL A 144 -4.46 7.02 -2.50
C VAL A 144 -3.34 7.41 -3.47
N TYR A 145 -2.14 6.94 -3.18
CA TYR A 145 -0.96 7.19 -4.00
C TYR A 145 0.07 6.05 -3.82
N GLY A 146 0.90 5.80 -4.84
CA GLY A 146 2.11 5.01 -4.71
C GLY A 146 1.90 3.57 -4.23
N SER A 147 0.95 2.86 -4.83
CA SER A 147 0.75 1.43 -4.53
C SER A 147 1.96 0.62 -4.98
N GLN A 148 2.53 -0.18 -4.08
CA GLN A 148 3.72 -0.99 -4.33
C GLN A 148 3.44 -2.45 -3.97
N TRP A 149 3.83 -3.35 -4.88
CA TRP A 149 3.85 -4.79 -4.69
C TRP A 149 5.28 -5.28 -4.71
N GLU A 150 5.66 -6.06 -3.71
CA GLU A 150 7.01 -6.58 -3.57
C GLU A 150 6.95 -8.11 -3.38
N ALA A 151 7.66 -8.83 -4.23
CA ALA A 151 7.80 -10.27 -4.12
C ALA A 151 9.07 -10.63 -3.35
N SER A 152 9.01 -11.71 -2.58
CA SER A 152 10.15 -12.21 -1.76
C SER A 152 10.70 -11.17 -0.77
N ALA A 153 9.84 -10.27 -0.30
CA ALA A 153 10.17 -9.25 0.70
C ALA A 153 9.50 -9.58 2.04
N SER A 154 10.19 -9.35 3.14
CA SER A 154 9.70 -9.59 4.50
C SER A 154 9.30 -8.32 5.25
N TYR A 155 9.47 -7.16 4.63
CA TYR A 155 9.09 -5.83 5.12
C TYR A 155 8.82 -4.91 3.93
N ALA A 156 8.07 -3.84 4.14
CA ALA A 156 7.84 -2.81 3.12
C ALA A 156 9.11 -2.01 2.89
N THR A 157 9.69 -2.10 1.68
CA THR A 157 10.85 -1.27 1.33
C THR A 157 10.41 0.16 0.99
N SER A 158 11.33 1.13 0.90
CA SER A 158 11.00 2.49 0.48
C SER A 158 10.25 2.49 -0.84
N TYR A 159 9.30 3.39 -1.00
CA TYR A 159 8.54 3.50 -2.24
C TYR A 159 9.43 3.82 -3.45
N ILE A 160 9.20 3.13 -4.56
CA ILE A 160 9.89 3.34 -5.83
C ILE A 160 8.84 3.68 -6.90
N PRO A 161 8.84 4.91 -7.45
CA PRO A 161 7.96 5.26 -8.55
C PRO A 161 8.24 4.39 -9.78
N THR A 162 7.23 3.72 -10.30
CA THR A 162 7.37 2.79 -11.44
C THR A 162 7.03 3.42 -12.80
N TYR A 163 6.27 4.50 -12.82
CA TYR A 163 5.83 5.22 -14.03
C TYR A 163 5.37 4.29 -15.18
N GLY A 164 4.71 3.18 -14.82
CA GLY A 164 4.15 2.22 -15.79
C GLY A 164 5.07 1.07 -16.19
N SER A 165 6.27 0.96 -15.63
CA SER A 165 7.18 -0.17 -15.83
C SER A 165 7.70 -0.72 -14.50
N SER A 166 7.98 -2.04 -14.44
CA SER A 166 8.60 -2.63 -13.25
C SER A 166 9.98 -2.02 -13.02
N GLN A 167 10.30 -1.72 -11.77
CA GLN A 167 11.59 -1.18 -11.35
C GLN A 167 12.27 -2.18 -10.42
N THR A 168 13.57 -2.31 -10.56
CA THR A 168 14.41 -3.09 -9.65
C THR A 168 15.27 -2.12 -8.86
N ARG A 169 15.29 -2.26 -7.54
CA ARG A 169 16.23 -1.49 -6.70
C ARG A 169 17.63 -2.02 -6.94
N ALA A 170 18.57 -1.13 -7.30
CA ALA A 170 19.97 -1.44 -7.18
C ALA A 170 20.30 -1.67 -5.70
N GLY A 171 21.05 -2.73 -5.38
CA GLY A 171 21.49 -2.96 -4.01
C GLY A 171 22.23 -1.72 -3.50
N GLU A 172 21.80 -1.18 -2.36
CA GLU A 172 22.55 -0.11 -1.72
C GLU A 172 23.87 -0.70 -1.22
N ALA A 173 24.98 -0.35 -1.89
CA ALA A 173 26.30 -0.59 -1.35
C ALA A 173 26.50 0.43 -0.22
N CYS A 174 26.29 -0.01 1.01
CA CYS A 174 26.62 0.79 2.19
C CYS A 174 28.13 0.88 2.29
N TYR A 175 28.73 1.91 1.70
CA TYR A 175 30.12 2.24 1.95
C TYR A 175 30.19 2.97 3.30
N LEU A 176 30.49 2.23 4.36
CA LEU A 176 31.02 2.84 5.57
C LEU A 176 32.37 3.45 5.21
N GLN A 177 32.39 4.74 4.94
CA GLN A 177 33.68 5.46 4.93
C GLN A 177 34.16 5.50 6.38
N ASP A 178 35.14 4.65 6.69
CA ASP A 178 35.93 4.77 7.91
C ASP A 178 36.78 6.04 7.77
N THR A 179 36.28 7.16 8.28
CA THR A 179 37.00 8.44 8.30
C THR A 179 37.97 8.52 9.45
N ASN A 180 38.23 7.44 10.16
CA ASN A 180 39.19 7.36 11.25
C ASN A 180 40.58 6.82 10.82
N ALA A 181 41.12 7.29 9.70
CA ALA A 181 42.54 7.19 9.48
C ALA A 181 43.27 8.18 10.41
N HIS A 182 43.43 7.78 11.66
CA HIS A 182 44.33 8.46 12.58
C HIS A 182 45.76 8.30 12.03
N SER A 183 46.27 9.32 11.37
CA SER A 183 47.72 9.40 11.09
C SER A 183 48.46 9.60 12.43
N SER A 184 48.97 8.53 13.00
CA SER A 184 49.95 8.60 14.04
C SER A 184 51.27 9.07 13.40
N ASN A 185 51.51 10.37 13.38
CA ASN A 185 52.86 10.90 13.22
C ASN A 185 53.59 10.64 14.52
N ALA A 186 54.45 9.60 14.55
CA ALA A 186 55.56 9.52 15.48
C ALA A 186 56.73 10.27 14.87
N GLY A 187 57.08 11.40 15.46
CA GLY A 187 58.35 12.07 15.32
C GLY A 187 59.36 11.56 16.34
#